data_81cd33b4bd04f2d0e34b5e444487003c
#
_entry.id   81cd33b4bd04f2d0e34b5e444487003c
#
_cell.length_a   1.000
_cell.length_b   1.000
_cell.length_c   1.000
_cell.angle_alpha   90.00
_cell.angle_beta   90.00
_cell.angle_gamma   90.00
#
_symmetry.space_group_name_H-M   'P 1'
#
loop_
_entity.id
_entity.type
_entity.pdbx_description
1 polymer ?
#
loop_
_entity_poly.entity_id
_entity_poly.type
_entity_poly.pdbx_seq_one_letter_code
_entity_poly.pdbx_strand_id
1 'polypeptide(L)'
;GGEVERVLSMVDSVLLLVDAVEGPMPQTRFVTQKAFAQGLNPIVVVNKVDRQGARPNWVIDEVFELFDNLGANDSQLDFPVIYTSALRGTSGLDPDKQQNGMDAIFSMIVEQVPPPNVTTNKPLQMQISALDYDSYVGVIGVGRISHGEATRNQQVAVVDRKGKVSKAKILQVKSHLGLERVD
;
A
#
# COMPACT_ATOMS: atom_id res chain seq x y z
N GLY A 1 -5.38 -1.31 15.21
CA GLY A 1 -4.27 -0.39 14.93
C GLY A 1 -3.01 -1.07 14.44
N GLY A 2 -2.46 -2.02 15.19
CA GLY A 2 -1.15 -2.59 14.88
C GLY A 2 -1.04 -3.39 13.56
N GLU A 3 -2.12 -3.92 13.04
CA GLU A 3 -2.13 -4.61 11.75
C GLU A 3 -1.96 -3.62 10.59
N VAL A 4 -2.69 -2.51 10.62
CA VAL A 4 -2.58 -1.43 9.62
C VAL A 4 -1.17 -0.87 9.58
N GLU A 5 -0.56 -0.59 10.73
CA GLU A 5 0.82 -0.09 10.79
C GLU A 5 1.84 -1.08 10.21
N ARG A 6 1.64 -2.39 10.46
CA ARG A 6 2.52 -3.43 9.88
C ARG A 6 2.39 -3.49 8.35
N VAL A 7 1.18 -3.41 7.81
CA VAL A 7 0.98 -3.39 6.36
C VAL A 7 1.58 -2.14 5.74
N LEU A 8 1.32 -0.96 6.32
CA LEU A 8 1.86 0.31 5.83
C LEU A 8 3.39 0.35 5.84
N SER A 9 4.04 -0.36 6.77
CA SER A 9 5.51 -0.44 6.80
C SER A 9 6.14 -1.23 5.63
N MET A 10 5.32 -1.95 4.86
CA MET A 10 5.78 -2.78 3.73
C MET A 10 5.55 -2.13 2.36
N VAL A 11 4.92 -0.96 2.30
CA VAL A 11 4.51 -0.31 1.04
C VAL A 11 5.25 1.00 0.82
N ASP A 12 5.27 1.49 -0.43
CA ASP A 12 5.93 2.73 -0.82
C ASP A 12 4.92 3.86 -1.10
N SER A 13 3.63 3.52 -1.27
CA SER A 13 2.52 4.46 -1.44
C SER A 13 1.21 3.78 -1.03
N VAL A 14 0.11 4.52 -1.03
CA VAL A 14 -1.23 4.03 -0.72
C VAL A 14 -2.26 4.54 -1.72
N LEU A 15 -3.20 3.69 -2.09
CA LEU A 15 -4.41 4.11 -2.78
C LEU A 15 -5.48 4.39 -1.73
N LEU A 16 -5.85 5.65 -1.57
CA LEU A 16 -6.89 6.07 -0.64
C LEU A 16 -8.24 6.08 -1.35
N LEU A 17 -9.04 5.04 -1.12
CA LEU A 17 -10.37 4.94 -1.71
C LEU A 17 -11.37 5.77 -0.91
N VAL A 18 -12.06 6.68 -1.61
CA VAL A 18 -13.10 7.53 -1.04
C VAL A 18 -14.38 7.40 -1.86
N ASP A 19 -15.51 7.31 -1.19
CA ASP A 19 -16.83 7.23 -1.82
C ASP A 19 -17.24 8.61 -2.38
N ALA A 20 -17.65 8.67 -3.65
CA ALA A 20 -18.04 9.91 -4.31
C ALA A 20 -19.31 10.56 -3.72
N VAL A 21 -20.09 9.84 -2.93
CA VAL A 21 -21.32 10.33 -2.26
C VAL A 21 -21.06 10.69 -0.81
N GLU A 22 -20.39 9.80 -0.07
CA GLU A 22 -20.20 9.91 1.38
C GLU A 22 -18.97 10.79 1.74
N GLY A 23 -17.97 10.86 0.87
CA GLY A 23 -16.70 11.50 1.17
C GLY A 23 -15.82 10.70 2.14
N PRO A 24 -14.81 11.34 2.75
CA PRO A 24 -13.92 10.67 3.69
C PRO A 24 -14.64 10.32 4.99
N MET A 25 -14.53 9.06 5.41
CA MET A 25 -15.14 8.48 6.59
C MET A 25 -14.15 8.48 7.78
N PRO A 26 -14.60 8.27 9.03
CA PRO A 26 -13.70 8.20 10.19
C PRO A 26 -12.56 7.18 10.02
N GLN A 27 -12.81 6.06 9.34
CA GLN A 27 -11.79 5.06 9.01
C GLN A 27 -10.75 5.60 8.04
N THR A 28 -11.16 6.40 7.06
CA THR A 28 -10.27 7.10 6.12
C THR A 28 -9.29 7.99 6.89
N ARG A 29 -9.80 8.80 7.84
CA ARG A 29 -8.97 9.64 8.71
C ARG A 29 -7.91 8.83 9.45
N PHE A 30 -8.31 7.74 10.09
CA PHE A 30 -7.40 6.89 10.87
C PHE A 30 -6.28 6.30 10.02
N VAL A 31 -6.62 5.71 8.87
CA VAL A 31 -5.62 5.08 7.97
C VAL A 31 -4.70 6.13 7.36
N THR A 32 -5.24 7.28 6.94
CA THR A 32 -4.45 8.40 6.40
C THR A 32 -3.44 8.93 7.41
N GLN A 33 -3.85 9.13 8.66
CA GLN A 33 -2.95 9.56 9.72
C GLN A 33 -1.77 8.59 9.90
N LYS A 34 -2.04 7.28 9.83
CA LYS A 34 -1.00 6.26 9.94
C LYS A 34 -0.07 6.22 8.72
N ALA A 35 -0.61 6.44 7.52
CA ALA A 35 0.17 6.53 6.29
C ALA A 35 1.11 7.77 6.33
N PHE A 36 0.61 8.91 6.74
CA PHE A 36 1.40 10.15 6.88
C PHE A 36 2.50 10.03 7.92
N ALA A 37 2.24 9.37 9.04
CA ALA A 37 3.25 9.11 10.08
C ALA A 37 4.43 8.25 9.56
N GLN A 38 4.25 7.53 8.46
CA GLN A 38 5.29 6.76 7.78
C GLN A 38 5.86 7.47 6.53
N GLY A 39 5.45 8.72 6.29
CA GLY A 39 5.92 9.50 5.14
C GLY A 39 5.37 9.05 3.78
N LEU A 40 4.27 8.27 3.77
CA LEU A 40 3.67 7.80 2.53
C LEU A 40 2.86 8.90 1.86
N ASN A 41 2.97 8.98 0.53
CA ASN A 41 2.15 9.86 -0.30
C ASN A 41 0.96 9.07 -0.87
N PRO A 42 -0.29 9.54 -0.70
CA PRO A 42 -1.45 8.86 -1.21
C PRO A 42 -1.76 9.22 -2.66
N ILE A 43 -2.34 8.28 -3.39
CA ILE A 43 -3.12 8.53 -4.59
C ILE A 43 -4.59 8.44 -4.18
N VAL A 44 -5.36 9.48 -4.40
CA VAL A 44 -6.79 9.52 -4.04
C VAL A 44 -7.63 8.92 -5.16
N VAL A 45 -8.37 7.87 -4.82
CA VAL A 45 -9.28 7.18 -5.74
C VAL A 45 -10.72 7.49 -5.34
N VAL A 46 -11.36 8.39 -6.06
CA VAL A 46 -12.79 8.72 -5.87
C VAL A 46 -13.62 7.67 -6.59
N ASN A 47 -14.19 6.73 -5.83
CA ASN A 47 -14.95 5.61 -6.36
C ASN A 47 -16.45 5.86 -6.28
N LYS A 48 -17.21 5.12 -7.08
CA LYS A 48 -18.67 5.19 -7.19
C LYS A 48 -19.19 6.50 -7.83
N VAL A 49 -18.42 7.07 -8.76
CA VAL A 49 -18.83 8.29 -9.46
C VAL A 49 -20.10 8.10 -10.32
N ASP A 50 -20.45 6.86 -10.64
CA ASP A 50 -21.69 6.46 -11.34
C ASP A 50 -22.93 6.51 -10.44
N ARG A 51 -22.77 6.69 -9.14
CA ARG A 51 -23.87 6.64 -8.18
C ARG A 51 -24.68 7.95 -8.20
N GLN A 52 -25.99 7.84 -8.09
CA GLN A 52 -26.84 9.01 -7.92
C GLN A 52 -26.44 9.78 -6.65
N GLY A 53 -26.24 11.09 -6.78
CA GLY A 53 -25.79 11.95 -5.70
C GLY A 53 -24.26 12.01 -5.54
N ALA A 54 -23.49 11.42 -6.45
CA ALA A 54 -22.04 11.59 -6.49
C ALA A 54 -21.65 13.06 -6.63
N ARG A 55 -20.69 13.52 -5.83
CA ARG A 55 -20.18 14.90 -5.78
C ARG A 55 -18.65 14.89 -5.78
N PRO A 56 -18.00 14.46 -6.87
CA PRO A 56 -16.55 14.25 -6.89
C PRO A 56 -15.74 15.46 -6.44
N ASN A 57 -16.09 16.67 -6.91
CA ASN A 57 -15.37 17.89 -6.55
C ASN A 57 -15.46 18.19 -5.03
N TRP A 58 -16.65 18.07 -4.46
CA TRP A 58 -16.83 18.23 -3.01
C TRP A 58 -15.99 17.21 -2.23
N VAL A 59 -15.93 15.96 -2.71
CA VAL A 59 -15.10 14.92 -2.05
C VAL A 59 -13.62 15.29 -2.06
N ILE A 60 -13.12 15.89 -3.15
CA ILE A 60 -11.73 16.35 -3.22
C ILE A 60 -11.47 17.45 -2.19
N ASP A 61 -12.38 18.42 -2.07
CA ASP A 61 -12.27 19.48 -1.08
C ASP A 61 -12.24 18.93 0.36
N GLU A 62 -13.11 17.97 0.67
CA GLU A 62 -13.16 17.28 1.97
C GLU A 62 -11.88 16.47 2.26
N VAL A 63 -11.31 15.83 1.24
CA VAL A 63 -10.05 15.10 1.36
C VAL A 63 -8.89 16.08 1.60
N PHE A 64 -8.87 17.21 0.89
CA PHE A 64 -7.86 18.25 1.08
C PHE A 64 -7.91 18.79 2.52
N GLU A 65 -9.11 19.15 3.02
CA GLU A 65 -9.30 19.59 4.41
C GLU A 65 -8.87 18.51 5.41
N LEU A 66 -9.18 17.25 5.14
CA LEU A 66 -8.73 16.14 5.97
C LEU A 66 -7.21 16.07 6.05
N PHE A 67 -6.52 16.19 4.93
CA PHE A 67 -5.06 16.09 4.85
C PHE A 67 -4.39 17.27 5.57
N ASP A 68 -4.88 18.49 5.34
CA ASP A 68 -4.41 19.69 6.02
C ASP A 68 -4.59 19.57 7.55
N ASN A 69 -5.75 19.15 8.00
CA ASN A 69 -6.05 18.90 9.42
C ASN A 69 -5.21 17.77 10.06
N LEU A 70 -4.63 16.89 9.25
CA LEU A 70 -3.70 15.84 9.69
C LEU A 70 -2.25 16.28 9.66
N GLY A 71 -1.97 17.52 9.24
CA GLY A 71 -0.63 18.07 9.13
C GLY A 71 0.17 17.53 7.95
N ALA A 72 -0.50 17.28 6.83
CA ALA A 72 0.15 16.87 5.58
C ALA A 72 1.20 17.90 5.14
N ASN A 73 2.29 17.43 4.55
CA ASN A 73 3.27 18.29 3.90
C ASN A 73 2.83 18.63 2.46
N ASP A 74 3.55 19.54 1.80
CA ASP A 74 3.21 20.01 0.45
C ASP A 74 3.09 18.87 -0.57
N SER A 75 3.97 17.87 -0.50
CA SER A 75 3.90 16.71 -1.41
C SER A 75 2.71 15.79 -1.14
N GLN A 76 2.19 15.79 0.07
CA GLN A 76 0.99 15.04 0.45
C GLN A 76 -0.29 15.82 0.12
N LEU A 77 -0.23 17.15 0.11
CA LEU A 77 -1.35 18.00 -0.31
C LEU A 77 -1.48 18.08 -1.83
N ASP A 78 -0.39 17.89 -2.58
CA ASP A 78 -0.39 17.79 -4.05
C ASP A 78 -0.68 16.35 -4.50
N PHE A 79 -1.73 15.76 -3.95
CA PHE A 79 -2.08 14.37 -4.22
C PHE A 79 -2.73 14.20 -5.59
N PRO A 80 -2.31 13.19 -6.37
CA PRO A 80 -2.98 12.82 -7.61
C PRO A 80 -4.35 12.21 -7.34
N VAL A 81 -5.30 12.51 -8.24
CA VAL A 81 -6.69 12.06 -8.14
C VAL A 81 -7.08 11.23 -9.34
N ILE A 82 -7.78 10.14 -9.10
CA ILE A 82 -8.41 9.33 -10.13
C ILE A 82 -9.84 9.01 -9.76
N TYR A 83 -10.71 9.00 -10.76
CA TYR A 83 -12.13 8.73 -10.61
C TYR A 83 -12.46 7.34 -11.13
N THR A 84 -13.32 6.61 -10.42
CA THR A 84 -13.61 5.23 -10.76
C THR A 84 -15.06 4.86 -10.51
N SER A 85 -15.51 3.87 -11.24
CA SER A 85 -16.68 3.07 -10.88
C SER A 85 -16.29 1.59 -10.89
N ALA A 86 -16.03 1.04 -9.72
CA ALA A 86 -15.73 -0.38 -9.59
C ALA A 86 -16.90 -1.26 -10.06
N LEU A 87 -18.14 -0.79 -9.90
CA LEU A 87 -19.32 -1.49 -10.36
C LEU A 87 -19.38 -1.59 -11.89
N ARG A 88 -19.02 -0.51 -12.60
CA ARG A 88 -19.02 -0.48 -14.07
C ARG A 88 -17.69 -0.94 -14.67
N GLY A 89 -16.67 -1.12 -13.86
CA GLY A 89 -15.32 -1.43 -14.32
C GLY A 89 -14.70 -0.29 -15.14
N THR A 90 -14.88 0.97 -14.72
CA THR A 90 -14.39 2.16 -15.43
C THR A 90 -13.47 3.00 -14.57
N SER A 91 -12.51 3.68 -15.20
CA SER A 91 -11.59 4.62 -14.54
C SER A 91 -11.21 5.78 -15.47
N GLY A 92 -10.76 6.91 -14.89
CA GLY A 92 -10.33 8.07 -15.66
C GLY A 92 -9.87 9.23 -14.79
N LEU A 93 -9.23 10.22 -15.41
CA LEU A 93 -8.78 11.45 -14.75
C LEU A 93 -9.89 12.52 -14.65
N ASP A 94 -11.01 12.28 -15.30
CA ASP A 94 -12.18 13.15 -15.33
C ASP A 94 -13.41 12.31 -14.93
N PRO A 95 -14.22 12.72 -13.94
CA PRO A 95 -15.36 11.94 -13.47
C PRO A 95 -16.42 11.71 -14.56
N ASP A 96 -16.51 12.63 -15.55
CA ASP A 96 -17.47 12.57 -16.64
C ASP A 96 -16.93 11.87 -17.91
N LYS A 97 -15.63 11.60 -17.97
CA LYS A 97 -14.96 11.01 -19.13
C LYS A 97 -14.19 9.73 -18.75
N GLN A 98 -14.91 8.77 -18.25
CA GLN A 98 -14.31 7.49 -17.87
C GLN A 98 -14.19 6.54 -19.05
N GLN A 99 -13.13 5.73 -19.01
CA GLN A 99 -12.89 4.65 -19.97
C GLN A 99 -13.15 3.29 -19.32
N ASN A 100 -13.47 2.30 -20.14
CA ASN A 100 -13.58 0.93 -19.67
C ASN A 100 -12.21 0.40 -19.23
N GLY A 101 -12.17 -0.33 -18.15
CA GLY A 101 -10.95 -0.88 -17.55
C GLY A 101 -10.39 -0.01 -16.44
N MET A 102 -9.32 -0.51 -15.83
CA MET A 102 -8.60 0.12 -14.72
C MET A 102 -7.20 0.63 -15.15
N ASP A 103 -6.95 0.75 -16.44
CA ASP A 103 -5.65 1.15 -16.98
C ASP A 103 -5.21 2.53 -16.49
N ALA A 104 -6.17 3.45 -16.30
CA ALA A 104 -5.86 4.77 -15.76
C ALA A 104 -5.29 4.71 -14.33
N ILE A 105 -5.75 3.77 -13.48
CA ILE A 105 -5.18 3.56 -12.14
C ILE A 105 -3.77 3.00 -12.26
N PHE A 106 -3.55 2.00 -13.10
CA PHE A 106 -2.24 1.38 -13.27
C PHE A 106 -1.21 2.36 -13.84
N SER A 107 -1.60 3.17 -14.82
CA SER A 107 -0.75 4.24 -15.36
C SER A 107 -0.36 5.24 -14.28
N MET A 108 -1.33 5.70 -13.48
CA MET A 108 -1.07 6.63 -12.38
C MET A 108 -0.14 6.03 -11.32
N ILE A 109 -0.29 4.76 -10.98
CA ILE A 109 0.61 4.07 -10.04
C ILE A 109 2.04 4.08 -10.60
N VAL A 110 2.22 3.72 -11.87
CA VAL A 110 3.55 3.67 -12.51
C VAL A 110 4.19 5.06 -12.58
N GLU A 111 3.40 6.11 -12.80
CA GLU A 111 3.89 7.49 -12.90
C GLU A 111 4.19 8.13 -11.54
N GLN A 112 3.38 7.85 -10.53
CA GLN A 112 3.39 8.58 -9.26
C GLN A 112 4.09 7.85 -8.12
N VAL A 113 4.12 6.51 -8.15
CA VAL A 113 4.74 5.74 -7.07
C VAL A 113 6.21 5.52 -7.35
N PRO A 114 7.12 5.94 -6.45
CA PRO A 114 8.54 5.67 -6.62
C PRO A 114 8.83 4.17 -6.56
N PRO A 115 9.86 3.69 -7.26
CA PRO A 115 10.28 2.31 -7.14
C PRO A 115 10.77 2.00 -5.72
N PRO A 116 10.70 0.73 -5.27
CA PRO A 116 11.18 0.34 -3.96
C PRO A 116 12.63 0.77 -3.73
N ASN A 117 12.89 1.44 -2.61
CA ASN A 117 14.25 1.82 -2.23
C ASN A 117 14.96 0.62 -1.58
N VAL A 118 15.64 -0.16 -2.39
CA VAL A 118 16.38 -1.35 -1.95
C VAL A 118 17.84 -1.28 -2.35
N THR A 119 18.72 -1.86 -1.52
CA THR A 119 20.16 -1.92 -1.77
C THR A 119 20.58 -3.39 -1.88
N THR A 120 20.76 -3.89 -3.10
CA THR A 120 21.04 -5.32 -3.37
C THR A 120 22.44 -5.77 -3.01
N ASN A 121 23.43 -4.87 -3.02
CA ASN A 121 24.83 -5.16 -2.77
C ASN A 121 25.23 -5.18 -1.27
N LYS A 122 24.27 -5.24 -0.36
CA LYS A 122 24.47 -5.38 1.08
C LYS A 122 24.04 -6.76 1.58
N PRO A 123 24.44 -7.18 2.78
CA PRO A 123 23.88 -8.37 3.42
C PRO A 123 22.36 -8.31 3.53
N LEU A 124 21.72 -9.47 3.48
CA LEU A 124 20.27 -9.58 3.62
C LEU A 124 19.80 -8.93 4.91
N GLN A 125 18.85 -8.01 4.78
CA GLN A 125 18.10 -7.45 5.89
C GLN A 125 16.60 -7.47 5.51
N MET A 126 15.84 -8.25 6.24
CA MET A 126 14.40 -8.39 6.07
C MET A 126 13.69 -8.17 7.40
N GLN A 127 12.73 -7.27 7.41
CA GLN A 127 11.85 -7.07 8.56
C GLN A 127 10.61 -7.95 8.42
N ILE A 128 10.42 -8.88 9.35
CA ILE A 128 9.23 -9.71 9.40
C ILE A 128 8.10 -8.91 10.07
N SER A 129 7.05 -8.63 9.32
CA SER A 129 5.89 -7.86 9.75
C SER A 129 4.71 -8.75 10.14
N ALA A 130 4.60 -9.94 9.54
CA ALA A 130 3.59 -10.94 9.86
C ALA A 130 4.18 -12.35 9.82
N LEU A 131 3.56 -13.25 10.57
CA LEU A 131 3.83 -14.67 10.51
C LEU A 131 2.61 -15.39 9.98
N ASP A 132 2.85 -16.35 9.11
CA ASP A 132 1.85 -17.29 8.62
C ASP A 132 2.34 -18.70 8.86
N TYR A 133 1.49 -19.69 8.73
CA TYR A 133 1.81 -21.08 8.94
C TYR A 133 1.18 -21.96 7.87
N ASP A 134 1.98 -22.82 7.30
CA ASP A 134 1.54 -23.85 6.37
C ASP A 134 1.90 -25.21 6.96
N SER A 135 0.99 -26.18 6.87
CA SER A 135 1.17 -27.50 7.46
C SER A 135 2.33 -28.32 6.86
N TYR A 136 2.74 -27.96 5.65
CA TYR A 136 3.81 -28.64 4.92
C TYR A 136 5.18 -27.94 5.08
N VAL A 137 5.21 -26.62 4.94
CA VAL A 137 6.47 -25.86 4.99
C VAL A 137 6.77 -25.25 6.36
N GLY A 138 5.79 -25.25 7.27
CA GLY A 138 5.94 -24.70 8.62
C GLY A 138 5.71 -23.21 8.70
N VAL A 139 6.51 -22.51 9.52
CA VAL A 139 6.38 -21.06 9.75
C VAL A 139 6.86 -20.28 8.54
N ILE A 140 6.03 -19.37 8.07
CA ILE A 140 6.29 -18.45 6.96
C ILE A 140 6.42 -17.03 7.51
N GLY A 141 7.57 -16.39 7.30
CA GLY A 141 7.77 -14.99 7.60
C GLY A 141 7.37 -14.13 6.41
N VAL A 142 6.43 -13.22 6.61
CA VAL A 142 6.02 -12.22 5.60
C VAL A 142 6.59 -10.87 6.00
N GLY A 143 7.26 -10.18 5.08
CA GLY A 143 7.88 -8.90 5.37
C GLY A 143 8.56 -8.28 4.16
N ARG A 144 9.26 -7.17 4.42
CA ARG A 144 9.96 -6.40 3.40
C ARG A 144 11.48 -6.63 3.51
N ILE A 145 12.10 -6.91 2.37
CA ILE A 145 13.55 -6.89 2.21
C ILE A 145 13.98 -5.46 1.96
N SER A 146 14.80 -4.90 2.84
CA SER A 146 15.38 -3.55 2.69
C SER A 146 16.79 -3.60 2.10
N HIS A 147 17.53 -4.67 2.35
CA HIS A 147 18.90 -4.83 1.85
C HIS A 147 19.15 -6.28 1.43
N GLY A 148 20.03 -6.44 0.45
CA GLY A 148 20.48 -7.74 -0.02
C GLY A 148 19.37 -8.54 -0.74
N GLU A 149 19.60 -9.83 -0.80
CA GLU A 149 18.72 -10.77 -1.48
C GLU A 149 18.49 -12.00 -0.61
N ALA A 150 17.27 -12.54 -0.64
CA ALA A 150 16.91 -13.78 0.01
C ALA A 150 16.94 -14.93 -1.01
N THR A 151 17.72 -15.96 -0.73
CA THR A 151 17.82 -17.13 -1.60
C THR A 151 17.52 -18.42 -0.84
N ARG A 152 17.02 -19.42 -1.55
CA ARG A 152 16.79 -20.75 -1.00
C ARG A 152 18.11 -21.34 -0.46
N ASN A 153 18.01 -21.99 0.70
CA ASN A 153 19.15 -22.59 1.40
C ASN A 153 20.16 -21.62 2.03
N GLN A 154 19.94 -20.32 1.94
CA GLN A 154 20.78 -19.31 2.58
C GLN A 154 20.70 -19.43 4.11
N GLN A 155 21.87 -19.34 4.77
CA GLN A 155 21.94 -19.22 6.23
C GLN A 155 21.75 -17.78 6.63
N VAL A 156 20.91 -17.55 7.62
CA VAL A 156 20.56 -16.21 8.12
C VAL A 156 20.60 -16.14 9.64
N ALA A 157 20.82 -14.94 10.16
CA ALA A 157 20.63 -14.63 11.57
C ALA A 157 19.19 -14.10 11.75
N VAL A 158 18.44 -14.72 12.64
CA VAL A 158 17.11 -14.24 13.04
C VAL A 158 17.24 -13.54 14.38
N VAL A 159 16.78 -12.30 14.44
CA VAL A 159 16.79 -11.49 15.65
C VAL A 159 15.36 -11.36 16.16
N ASP A 160 15.11 -11.78 17.40
CA ASP A 160 13.81 -11.63 18.02
C ASP A 160 13.59 -10.22 18.61
N ARG A 161 12.38 -9.96 19.12
CA ARG A 161 12.02 -8.66 19.72
C ARG A 161 12.84 -8.30 20.97
N LYS A 162 13.50 -9.27 21.59
CA LYS A 162 14.37 -9.08 22.76
C LYS A 162 15.85 -8.92 22.37
N GLY A 163 16.14 -8.92 21.08
CA GLY A 163 17.50 -8.84 20.56
C GLY A 163 18.27 -10.15 20.58
N LYS A 164 17.63 -11.28 20.92
CA LYS A 164 18.29 -12.59 20.87
C LYS A 164 18.49 -13.03 19.42
N VAL A 165 19.74 -13.38 19.12
CA VAL A 165 20.13 -13.85 17.79
C VAL A 165 20.15 -15.37 17.75
N SER A 166 19.54 -15.93 16.72
CA SER A 166 19.56 -17.35 16.41
C SER A 166 19.92 -17.58 14.94
N LYS A 167 20.55 -18.73 14.65
CA LYS A 167 20.83 -19.12 13.26
C LYS A 167 19.65 -19.86 12.69
N ALA A 168 19.28 -19.55 11.45
CA ALA A 168 18.25 -20.24 10.70
C ALA A 168 18.68 -20.42 9.25
N LYS A 169 17.91 -21.22 8.52
CA LYS A 169 18.10 -21.47 7.09
C LYS A 169 16.81 -21.16 6.36
N ILE A 170 16.89 -20.39 5.28
CA ILE A 170 15.76 -20.15 4.39
C ILE A 170 15.50 -21.43 3.60
N LEU A 171 14.36 -22.07 3.83
CA LEU A 171 13.98 -23.29 3.12
C LEU A 171 13.38 -22.99 1.75
N GLN A 172 12.54 -21.96 1.68
CA GLN A 172 11.87 -21.50 0.46
C GLN A 172 11.77 -19.99 0.48
N VAL A 173 11.78 -19.39 -0.69
CA VAL A 173 11.42 -17.99 -0.92
C VAL A 173 10.22 -18.00 -1.83
N LYS A 174 9.17 -17.28 -1.46
CA LYS A 174 7.94 -17.20 -2.25
C LYS A 174 7.59 -15.75 -2.51
N SER A 175 7.12 -15.50 -3.72
CA SER A 175 6.51 -14.24 -4.13
C SER A 175 5.00 -14.40 -4.30
N HIS A 176 4.30 -13.31 -4.58
CA HIS A 176 2.87 -13.34 -4.89
C HIS A 176 2.68 -13.00 -6.37
N LEU A 177 1.89 -13.82 -7.05
CA LEU A 177 1.35 -13.53 -8.37
C LEU A 177 -0.16 -13.40 -8.22
N GLY A 178 -0.66 -12.18 -8.17
CA GLY A 178 -2.03 -11.91 -7.76
C GLY A 178 -2.24 -12.34 -6.29
N LEU A 179 -3.17 -13.28 -6.05
CA LEU A 179 -3.46 -13.82 -4.71
C LEU A 179 -2.71 -15.12 -4.40
N GLU A 180 -2.03 -15.70 -5.38
CA GLU A 180 -1.32 -16.97 -5.24
C GLU A 180 0.14 -16.76 -4.84
N ARG A 181 0.64 -17.67 -3.99
CA ARG A 181 2.07 -17.72 -3.67
C ARG A 181 2.78 -18.62 -4.69
N VAL A 182 3.81 -18.05 -5.33
CA VAL A 182 4.63 -18.73 -6.34
C VAL A 182 6.09 -18.76 -5.89
N ASP A 183 6.85 -19.78 -6.38
CA ASP A 183 8.29 -19.93 -6.11
C ASP A 183 9.13 -18.91 -6.89
#